data_5407bbb2d8316cac0309590e3233e484
#
_entry.id   5407bbb2d8316cac0309590e3233e484
#
_cell.length_a   1.000
_cell.length_b   1.000
_cell.length_c   1.000
_cell.angle_alpha   90.00
_cell.angle_beta   90.00
_cell.angle_gamma   90.00
#
_symmetry.space_group_name_H-M   'P 1'
#
loop_
_entity.id
_entity.type
_entity.pdbx_description
1 polymer ?
#
loop_
_entity_poly.entity_id
_entity_poly.type
_entity_poly.pdbx_seq_one_letter_code
_entity_poly.pdbx_strand_id
1 'polypeptide(L)'
;MNCDLVFCKRNEVRGMRVSYIFFFLLFSFFLFPLYAQHAGTKVYYFTIDDAIAKPAQRQTELAIKEATNQQADILFLRLNTFGGELEAAESIRTQLLDAPMPVFVFIDKNAASAGALISIACDSIYMAQGASIGAASVVNQTGEVMPDKYQSYMRSMMRATALATGRDPDIAQAMVDPDIEVKGISEKGKVLTLTTSEAIKLNFCEGEANTREEVMKLAGIDDYIFVEQNPGIIERIILFLLNPIVSGILIMIMIGGIYFELQTPGVGFPFVAALAAAALYFAPHYLHGLAEHWEILLFILGIGLIIVEIFVLPGFGVAGISGIILMLTSLVLSMTLNFGFDFSFTPPTTIIQKIAIVIGFGTAGFLISIWLGMRLINVNSRLGTIALKTELGKETGFISQDLTLNELVGKTGLAVTFLRPSGKVEIEDEIYDAVAEFGFIEKDEPIRVSRFENSQLVVAKREKSYQ
;
A
#
# COMPACT_ATOMS: atom_id res chain seq x y z
N MET A 1 87.25 40.13 36.34
CA MET A 1 86.15 41.08 36.22
C MET A 1 85.90 41.34 34.72
N ASN A 2 85.16 40.52 34.04
CA ASN A 2 84.57 40.73 32.69
C ASN A 2 83.97 39.41 32.20
N CYS A 3 82.86 39.01 32.78
CA CYS A 3 82.14 37.79 32.32
C CYS A 3 80.64 37.95 32.20
N ASP A 4 80.02 39.11 32.58
CA ASP A 4 78.57 39.25 32.67
C ASP A 4 77.91 40.04 31.51
N LEU A 5 78.68 40.65 30.62
CA LEU A 5 78.14 41.48 29.53
C LEU A 5 77.77 40.70 28.23
N VAL A 6 78.33 39.49 28.07
CA VAL A 6 78.12 38.70 26.83
C VAL A 6 76.84 37.83 26.94
N PHE A 7 76.41 37.47 28.15
CA PHE A 7 75.20 36.61 28.34
C PHE A 7 73.84 37.39 28.24
N CYS A 8 73.90 38.69 28.63
CA CYS A 8 72.70 39.53 28.57
C CYS A 8 72.32 39.93 27.13
N LYS A 9 73.25 40.16 26.25
CA LYS A 9 73.02 40.52 24.85
C LYS A 9 72.53 39.33 24.00
N ARG A 10 72.78 38.07 24.43
CA ARG A 10 72.35 36.87 23.68
C ARG A 10 70.92 36.48 23.96
N ASN A 11 70.38 36.83 25.12
CA ASN A 11 69.02 36.58 25.49
C ASN A 11 68.00 37.61 24.92
N GLU A 12 68.39 38.89 24.78
CA GLU A 12 67.58 39.93 24.13
C GLU A 12 67.36 39.66 22.63
N VAL A 13 68.38 39.21 21.92
CA VAL A 13 68.30 38.89 20.48
C VAL A 13 67.46 37.61 20.25
N ARG A 14 67.46 36.65 21.20
CA ARG A 14 66.61 35.48 21.12
C ARG A 14 65.14 35.80 21.43
N GLY A 15 64.88 36.64 22.40
CA GLY A 15 63.54 37.11 22.74
C GLY A 15 62.88 37.90 21.61
N MET A 16 63.64 38.80 20.96
CA MET A 16 63.12 39.55 19.80
C MET A 16 62.87 38.68 18.59
N ARG A 17 63.69 37.68 18.28
CA ARG A 17 63.45 36.76 17.15
C ARG A 17 62.24 35.89 17.37
N VAL A 18 61.94 35.40 18.55
CA VAL A 18 60.75 34.63 18.88
C VAL A 18 59.53 35.51 18.81
N SER A 19 59.61 36.78 19.26
CA SER A 19 58.49 37.74 19.18
C SER A 19 58.13 38.09 17.74
N TYR A 20 59.03 38.25 16.84
CA TYR A 20 58.84 38.52 15.42
C TYR A 20 58.28 37.32 14.71
N ILE A 21 58.66 36.07 15.04
CA ILE A 21 58.10 34.84 14.48
C ILE A 21 56.69 34.67 14.93
N PHE A 22 56.37 34.96 16.20
CA PHE A 22 54.99 34.87 16.72
C PHE A 22 54.08 35.95 16.12
N PHE A 23 54.59 37.15 15.91
CA PHE A 23 53.83 38.23 15.27
C PHE A 23 53.67 37.98 13.77
N PHE A 24 54.63 37.36 13.09
CA PHE A 24 54.52 36.96 11.68
C PHE A 24 53.55 35.79 11.49
N LEU A 25 53.55 34.85 12.42
CA LEU A 25 52.56 33.74 12.44
C LEU A 25 51.13 34.27 12.75
N LEU A 26 50.96 35.21 13.66
CA LEU A 26 49.66 35.85 13.94
C LEU A 26 49.21 36.72 12.75
N PHE A 27 50.09 37.42 12.07
CA PHE A 27 49.79 38.24 10.91
C PHE A 27 49.55 37.42 9.65
N SER A 28 50.16 36.24 9.51
CA SER A 28 49.87 35.29 8.43
C SER A 28 48.50 34.63 8.61
N PHE A 29 48.02 34.50 9.84
CA PHE A 29 46.64 34.00 10.11
C PHE A 29 45.56 35.03 9.76
N PHE A 30 45.92 36.36 9.79
CA PHE A 30 45.04 37.45 9.36
C PHE A 30 45.06 37.71 7.86
N LEU A 31 46.00 37.12 7.13
CA LEU A 31 46.13 37.22 5.66
C LEU A 31 45.60 36.01 4.90
N PHE A 32 44.99 35.01 5.60
CA PHE A 32 44.08 34.11 4.89
C PHE A 32 42.88 34.96 4.44
N PRO A 33 42.76 35.29 3.14
CA PRO A 33 41.52 35.85 2.66
C PRO A 33 40.48 34.80 3.03
N LEU A 34 39.44 35.19 3.81
CA LEU A 34 38.17 34.50 3.74
C LEU A 34 37.80 34.55 2.25
N TYR A 35 38.20 33.52 1.51
CA TYR A 35 37.47 33.16 0.33
C TYR A 35 36.08 32.78 0.86
N ALA A 36 35.20 33.79 1.00
CA ALA A 36 33.78 33.55 0.90
C ALA A 36 33.66 32.88 -0.45
N GLN A 37 33.60 31.54 -0.47
CA GLN A 37 33.06 30.83 -1.60
C GLN A 37 31.71 31.51 -1.84
N HIS A 38 31.60 32.27 -2.92
CA HIS A 38 30.31 32.60 -3.49
C HIS A 38 29.76 31.24 -3.89
N ALA A 39 29.09 30.59 -2.94
CA ALA A 39 28.26 29.48 -3.25
C ALA A 39 27.11 30.11 -4.01
N GLY A 40 26.98 29.82 -5.30
CA GLY A 40 25.90 30.32 -6.14
C GLY A 40 24.54 30.08 -5.45
N THR A 41 23.56 30.90 -5.78
CA THR A 41 22.20 30.81 -5.20
C THR A 41 21.69 29.35 -5.22
N LYS A 42 21.41 28.78 -4.07
CA LYS A 42 20.93 27.40 -3.96
C LYS A 42 19.43 27.35 -4.21
N VAL A 43 19.03 26.72 -5.31
CA VAL A 43 17.64 26.60 -5.76
C VAL A 43 17.16 25.16 -5.53
N TYR A 44 16.26 24.97 -4.58
CA TYR A 44 15.65 23.65 -4.34
C TYR A 44 14.50 23.42 -5.30
N TYR A 45 14.60 22.40 -6.15
CA TYR A 45 13.69 22.13 -7.25
C TYR A 45 12.81 20.90 -6.98
N PHE A 46 11.50 21.06 -7.15
CA PHE A 46 10.55 19.97 -7.12
C PHE A 46 9.44 20.16 -8.17
N THR A 47 8.68 19.09 -8.45
CA THR A 47 7.66 19.10 -9.51
C THR A 47 6.32 18.60 -8.99
N ILE A 48 5.22 19.17 -9.51
CA ILE A 48 3.86 18.64 -9.37
C ILE A 48 3.30 18.52 -10.79
N ASP A 49 3.20 17.28 -11.28
CA ASP A 49 2.73 16.96 -12.65
C ASP A 49 1.39 16.20 -12.67
N ASP A 50 0.76 16.01 -11.50
CA ASP A 50 -0.46 15.22 -11.32
C ASP A 50 -1.60 16.04 -10.71
N ALA A 51 -2.70 15.37 -10.39
CA ALA A 51 -3.83 15.96 -9.69
C ALA A 51 -3.39 16.45 -8.29
N ILE A 52 -3.93 17.60 -7.88
CA ILE A 52 -3.71 18.17 -6.55
C ILE A 52 -4.53 17.38 -5.52
N ALA A 53 -3.82 16.56 -4.75
CA ALA A 53 -4.37 15.69 -3.73
C ALA A 53 -3.37 15.49 -2.60
N LYS A 54 -3.66 14.63 -1.63
CA LYS A 54 -2.77 14.33 -0.50
C LYS A 54 -1.33 13.99 -0.89
N PRO A 55 -1.05 13.23 -1.98
CA PRO A 55 0.33 13.02 -2.44
C PRO A 55 1.08 14.31 -2.78
N ALA A 56 0.44 15.23 -3.53
CA ALA A 56 1.04 16.52 -3.87
C ALA A 56 1.24 17.42 -2.64
N GLN A 57 0.28 17.41 -1.70
CA GLN A 57 0.40 18.08 -0.41
C GLN A 57 1.60 17.58 0.39
N ARG A 58 1.75 16.25 0.52
CA ARG A 58 2.89 15.64 1.21
C ARG A 58 4.22 15.96 0.51
N GLN A 59 4.24 15.91 -0.81
CA GLN A 59 5.44 16.23 -1.59
C GLN A 59 5.87 17.68 -1.36
N THR A 60 4.93 18.63 -1.31
CA THR A 60 5.21 20.04 -1.02
C THR A 60 5.76 20.22 0.39
N GLU A 61 5.15 19.58 1.39
CA GLU A 61 5.64 19.60 2.78
C GLU A 61 7.09 19.11 2.88
N LEU A 62 7.40 17.98 2.24
CA LEU A 62 8.75 17.43 2.20
C LEU A 62 9.72 18.37 1.47
N ALA A 63 9.31 18.98 0.34
CA ALA A 63 10.12 19.91 -0.41
C ALA A 63 10.51 21.15 0.44
N ILE A 64 9.55 21.75 1.13
CA ILE A 64 9.80 22.91 2.02
C ILE A 64 10.73 22.51 3.17
N LYS A 65 10.47 21.38 3.81
CA LYS A 65 11.29 20.85 4.91
C LYS A 65 12.73 20.57 4.47
N GLU A 66 12.91 19.94 3.32
CA GLU A 66 14.24 19.62 2.79
C GLU A 66 14.98 20.88 2.32
N ALA A 67 14.28 21.78 1.61
CA ALA A 67 14.83 23.09 1.22
C ALA A 67 15.32 23.87 2.44
N THR A 68 14.54 23.91 3.52
CA THR A 68 14.91 24.56 4.78
C THR A 68 16.13 23.90 5.42
N ASN A 69 16.15 22.56 5.50
CA ASN A 69 17.28 21.81 6.07
C ASN A 69 18.58 22.00 5.29
N GLN A 70 18.46 22.16 3.98
CA GLN A 70 19.59 22.38 3.09
C GLN A 70 19.98 23.85 2.95
N GLN A 71 19.27 24.75 3.63
CA GLN A 71 19.47 26.20 3.55
C GLN A 71 19.41 26.68 2.10
N ALA A 72 18.37 26.28 1.38
CA ALA A 72 18.10 26.76 0.04
C ALA A 72 17.65 28.22 0.07
N ASP A 73 18.15 29.01 -0.88
CA ASP A 73 17.80 30.42 -1.03
C ASP A 73 16.45 30.59 -1.72
N ILE A 74 16.05 29.65 -2.57
CA ILE A 74 14.82 29.67 -3.36
C ILE A 74 14.22 28.27 -3.39
N LEU A 75 12.91 28.17 -3.21
CA LEU A 75 12.12 26.98 -3.52
C LEU A 75 11.52 27.13 -4.92
N PHE A 76 11.82 26.21 -5.82
CA PHE A 76 11.38 26.26 -7.21
C PHE A 76 10.42 25.12 -7.51
N LEU A 77 9.17 25.45 -7.79
CA LEU A 77 8.12 24.53 -8.18
C LEU A 77 7.90 24.52 -9.70
N ARG A 78 8.07 23.38 -10.36
CA ARG A 78 7.51 23.16 -11.70
C ARG A 78 6.11 22.57 -11.56
N LEU A 79 5.13 23.23 -12.15
CA LEU A 79 3.72 22.89 -12.02
C LEU A 79 3.09 22.60 -13.39
N ASN A 80 2.38 21.46 -13.46
CA ASN A 80 1.51 21.10 -14.57
C ASN A 80 0.33 20.29 -14.05
N THR A 81 -0.83 20.91 -13.85
CA THR A 81 -2.00 20.26 -13.28
C THR A 81 -3.31 20.83 -13.84
N PHE A 82 -4.31 19.97 -13.95
CA PHE A 82 -5.69 20.36 -14.25
C PHE A 82 -6.53 20.69 -13.00
N GLY A 83 -5.91 20.63 -11.82
CA GLY A 83 -6.58 20.88 -10.56
C GLY A 83 -6.66 19.65 -9.67
N GLY A 84 -7.61 19.65 -8.73
CA GLY A 84 -7.79 18.56 -7.78
C GLY A 84 -8.63 18.96 -6.58
N GLU A 85 -8.33 18.37 -5.45
CA GLU A 85 -9.05 18.52 -4.20
C GLU A 85 -8.82 19.91 -3.57
N LEU A 86 -9.92 20.55 -3.16
CA LEU A 86 -9.88 21.88 -2.55
C LEU A 86 -9.09 21.90 -1.25
N GLU A 87 -9.27 20.89 -0.38
CA GLU A 87 -8.57 20.79 0.91
C GLU A 87 -7.06 20.64 0.73
N ALA A 88 -6.62 19.80 -0.20
CA ALA A 88 -5.20 19.66 -0.52
C ALA A 88 -4.63 20.96 -1.10
N ALA A 89 -5.38 21.64 -1.99
CA ALA A 89 -4.96 22.91 -2.57
C ALA A 89 -4.81 24.02 -1.51
N GLU A 90 -5.76 24.11 -0.56
CA GLU A 90 -5.69 25.05 0.55
C GLU A 90 -4.48 24.77 1.45
N SER A 91 -4.22 23.50 1.75
CA SER A 91 -3.06 23.11 2.55
C SER A 91 -1.75 23.46 1.84
N ILE A 92 -1.61 23.16 0.54
CA ILE A 92 -0.42 23.51 -0.26
C ILE A 92 -0.24 25.03 -0.31
N ARG A 93 -1.32 25.78 -0.59
CA ARG A 93 -1.32 27.24 -0.56
C ARG A 93 -0.77 27.78 0.75
N THR A 94 -1.28 27.28 1.86
CA THR A 94 -0.84 27.74 3.20
C THR A 94 0.64 27.43 3.44
N GLN A 95 1.07 26.20 3.08
CA GLN A 95 2.47 25.80 3.20
C GLN A 95 3.42 26.68 2.36
N LEU A 96 3.01 27.07 1.14
CA LEU A 96 3.82 27.93 0.26
C LEU A 96 3.88 29.38 0.77
N LEU A 97 2.76 29.92 1.26
CA LEU A 97 2.73 31.25 1.86
C LEU A 97 3.57 31.36 3.15
N ASP A 98 3.65 30.26 3.92
CA ASP A 98 4.43 30.17 5.16
C ASP A 98 5.87 29.73 4.94
N ALA A 99 6.28 29.48 3.68
CA ALA A 99 7.62 29.03 3.38
C ALA A 99 8.69 30.07 3.83
N PRO A 100 9.78 29.64 4.49
CA PRO A 100 10.79 30.56 5.01
C PRO A 100 11.73 31.13 3.95
N MET A 101 11.56 30.78 2.69
CA MET A 101 12.32 31.24 1.53
C MET A 101 11.37 31.63 0.39
N PRO A 102 11.79 32.50 -0.54
CA PRO A 102 11.01 32.80 -1.73
C PRO A 102 10.65 31.56 -2.55
N VAL A 103 9.40 31.52 -3.03
CA VAL A 103 8.87 30.41 -3.82
C VAL A 103 8.64 30.89 -5.25
N PHE A 104 9.32 30.25 -6.21
CA PHE A 104 9.11 30.48 -7.64
C PHE A 104 8.30 29.32 -8.21
N VAL A 105 7.29 29.64 -9.02
CA VAL A 105 6.56 28.62 -9.78
C VAL A 105 6.80 28.82 -11.27
N PHE A 106 7.11 27.72 -11.94
CA PHE A 106 7.17 27.60 -13.38
C PHE A 106 6.01 26.73 -13.88
N ILE A 107 5.05 27.35 -14.54
CA ILE A 107 3.90 26.68 -15.15
C ILE A 107 4.33 26.17 -16.52
N ASP A 108 4.53 24.85 -16.63
CA ASP A 108 4.97 24.23 -17.89
C ASP A 108 3.85 24.16 -18.94
N LYS A 109 2.64 23.74 -18.54
CA LYS A 109 1.49 23.66 -19.47
C LYS A 109 0.22 24.22 -18.85
N ASN A 110 -0.22 23.66 -17.74
CA ASN A 110 -1.50 24.02 -17.14
C ASN A 110 -1.36 24.29 -15.65
N ALA A 111 -1.97 25.36 -15.19
CA ALA A 111 -2.27 25.63 -13.79
C ALA A 111 -3.76 25.94 -13.65
N ALA A 112 -4.59 24.91 -13.91
CA ALA A 112 -6.04 25.06 -13.84
C ALA A 112 -6.55 24.77 -12.42
N SER A 113 -7.68 25.43 -12.05
CA SER A 113 -8.39 25.20 -10.79
C SER A 113 -7.47 25.34 -9.56
N ALA A 114 -7.27 24.27 -8.78
CA ALA A 114 -6.33 24.22 -7.65
C ALA A 114 -4.91 24.69 -8.03
N GLY A 115 -4.48 24.42 -9.28
CA GLY A 115 -3.19 24.86 -9.78
C GLY A 115 -3.05 26.38 -9.86
N ALA A 116 -4.14 27.11 -10.19
CA ALA A 116 -4.15 28.55 -10.18
C ALA A 116 -3.96 29.10 -8.75
N LEU A 117 -4.69 28.56 -7.77
CA LEU A 117 -4.56 28.95 -6.37
C LEU A 117 -3.14 28.74 -5.84
N ILE A 118 -2.55 27.57 -6.14
CA ILE A 118 -1.18 27.22 -5.75
C ILE A 118 -0.17 28.19 -6.41
N SER A 119 -0.35 28.49 -7.71
CA SER A 119 0.54 29.40 -8.41
C SER A 119 0.47 30.82 -7.84
N ILE A 120 -0.71 31.32 -7.51
CA ILE A 120 -0.89 32.62 -6.91
C ILE A 120 -0.25 32.72 -5.51
N ALA A 121 -0.13 31.60 -4.81
CA ALA A 121 0.53 31.54 -3.51
C ALA A 121 2.05 31.67 -3.57
N CYS A 122 2.65 31.55 -4.75
CA CYS A 122 4.09 31.69 -4.94
C CYS A 122 4.48 33.16 -5.14
N ASP A 123 5.71 33.52 -4.73
CA ASP A 123 6.23 34.90 -4.85
C ASP A 123 6.38 35.34 -6.31
N SER A 124 6.84 34.43 -7.18
CA SER A 124 7.02 34.69 -8.60
C SER A 124 6.41 33.59 -9.47
N ILE A 125 5.71 33.99 -10.55
CA ILE A 125 5.09 33.07 -11.51
C ILE A 125 5.78 33.26 -12.88
N TYR A 126 6.30 32.18 -13.42
CA TYR A 126 6.81 32.11 -14.79
C TYR A 126 5.99 31.08 -15.57
N MET A 127 5.74 31.36 -16.84
CA MET A 127 4.88 30.49 -17.66
C MET A 127 5.57 30.14 -18.97
N ALA A 128 5.43 28.88 -19.39
CA ALA A 128 5.90 28.45 -20.71
C ALA A 128 5.04 29.02 -21.83
N GLN A 129 5.59 29.04 -23.04
CA GLN A 129 4.82 29.38 -24.22
C GLN A 129 3.62 28.41 -24.37
N GLY A 130 2.42 28.97 -24.48
CA GLY A 130 1.19 28.19 -24.59
C GLY A 130 0.65 27.61 -23.27
N ALA A 131 1.27 27.98 -22.15
CA ALA A 131 0.73 27.63 -20.84
C ALA A 131 -0.51 28.47 -20.50
N SER A 132 -1.28 28.02 -19.52
CA SER A 132 -2.49 28.68 -19.04
C SER A 132 -2.62 28.63 -17.53
N ILE A 133 -3.25 29.66 -16.94
CA ILE A 133 -3.57 29.75 -15.51
C ILE A 133 -5.01 30.26 -15.33
N GLY A 134 -5.82 29.63 -14.47
CA GLY A 134 -7.19 30.06 -14.17
C GLY A 134 -8.19 28.92 -14.07
N ALA A 135 -9.43 29.16 -14.50
CA ALA A 135 -10.56 28.21 -14.48
C ALA A 135 -10.73 27.55 -13.08
N ALA A 136 -10.87 28.38 -12.04
CA ALA A 136 -10.83 27.92 -10.66
C ALA A 136 -12.22 27.79 -9.99
N SER A 137 -13.31 27.71 -10.77
CA SER A 137 -14.64 27.42 -10.24
C SER A 137 -14.66 26.06 -9.55
N VAL A 138 -15.30 25.99 -8.39
CA VAL A 138 -15.46 24.73 -7.66
C VAL A 138 -16.57 23.91 -8.32
N VAL A 139 -16.24 22.72 -8.78
CA VAL A 139 -17.19 21.79 -9.39
C VAL A 139 -17.33 20.53 -8.56
N ASN A 140 -18.46 19.83 -8.70
CA ASN A 140 -18.64 18.51 -8.12
C ASN A 140 -18.02 17.41 -9.01
N GLN A 141 -18.19 16.17 -8.59
CA GLN A 141 -17.69 14.97 -9.27
C GLN A 141 -18.19 14.80 -10.72
N THR A 142 -19.34 15.38 -11.05
CA THR A 142 -19.93 15.32 -12.40
C THR A 142 -19.57 16.52 -13.27
N GLY A 143 -18.73 17.44 -12.76
CA GLY A 143 -18.34 18.68 -13.44
C GLY A 143 -19.37 19.81 -13.31
N GLU A 144 -20.42 19.63 -12.50
CA GLU A 144 -21.42 20.67 -12.25
C GLU A 144 -20.89 21.67 -11.23
N VAL A 145 -21.20 22.94 -11.45
CA VAL A 145 -20.78 24.02 -10.54
C VAL A 145 -21.41 23.81 -9.15
N MET A 146 -20.58 23.78 -8.14
CA MET A 146 -21.02 23.65 -6.74
C MET A 146 -21.82 24.88 -6.28
N PRO A 147 -22.72 24.73 -5.27
CA PRO A 147 -23.49 25.85 -4.71
C PRO A 147 -22.62 27.05 -4.34
N ASP A 148 -23.19 28.24 -4.41
CA ASP A 148 -22.49 29.52 -4.20
C ASP A 148 -21.66 29.60 -2.91
N LYS A 149 -22.05 28.89 -1.86
CA LYS A 149 -21.27 28.77 -0.61
C LYS A 149 -19.81 28.34 -0.90
N TYR A 150 -19.59 27.34 -1.76
CA TYR A 150 -18.25 26.87 -2.10
C TYR A 150 -17.53 27.82 -3.06
N GLN A 151 -18.27 28.41 -3.99
CA GLN A 151 -17.73 29.44 -4.89
C GLN A 151 -17.29 30.67 -4.09
N SER A 152 -18.11 31.13 -3.14
CA SER A 152 -17.80 32.25 -2.26
C SER A 152 -16.54 32.02 -1.43
N TYR A 153 -16.38 30.80 -0.92
CA TYR A 153 -15.17 30.41 -0.19
C TYR A 153 -13.93 30.49 -1.09
N MET A 154 -14.00 29.87 -2.28
CA MET A 154 -12.90 29.88 -3.24
C MET A 154 -12.57 31.30 -3.73
N ARG A 155 -13.58 32.14 -4.04
CA ARG A 155 -13.38 33.56 -4.38
C ARG A 155 -12.63 34.31 -3.30
N SER A 156 -13.02 34.11 -2.03
CA SER A 156 -12.35 34.75 -0.90
C SER A 156 -10.90 34.29 -0.77
N MET A 157 -10.64 33.00 -0.93
CA MET A 157 -9.30 32.42 -0.84
C MET A 157 -8.40 32.93 -1.95
N MET A 158 -8.88 32.99 -3.20
CA MET A 158 -8.13 33.52 -4.36
C MET A 158 -7.74 34.99 -4.14
N ARG A 159 -8.71 35.84 -3.70
CA ARG A 159 -8.43 37.26 -3.39
C ARG A 159 -7.43 37.42 -2.27
N ALA A 160 -7.60 36.69 -1.16
CA ALA A 160 -6.71 36.79 -0.01
C ALA A 160 -5.28 36.36 -0.38
N THR A 161 -5.15 35.32 -1.21
CA THR A 161 -3.86 34.85 -1.69
C THR A 161 -3.20 35.87 -2.61
N ALA A 162 -3.95 36.41 -3.57
CA ALA A 162 -3.43 37.44 -4.48
C ALA A 162 -2.95 38.69 -3.74
N LEU A 163 -3.73 39.15 -2.73
CA LEU A 163 -3.33 40.26 -1.88
C LEU A 163 -2.04 39.95 -1.09
N ALA A 164 -1.90 38.73 -0.56
CA ALA A 164 -0.72 38.33 0.19
C ALA A 164 0.56 38.32 -0.66
N THR A 165 0.43 38.04 -1.96
CA THR A 165 1.57 37.97 -2.92
C THR A 165 1.66 39.19 -3.83
N GLY A 166 0.90 40.28 -3.55
CA GLY A 166 0.97 41.53 -4.27
C GLY A 166 0.35 41.52 -5.68
N ARG A 167 -0.52 40.55 -5.99
CA ARG A 167 -1.22 40.45 -7.28
C ARG A 167 -2.62 41.05 -7.20
N ASP A 168 -3.19 41.35 -8.37
CA ASP A 168 -4.53 41.91 -8.48
C ASP A 168 -5.60 40.91 -7.99
N PRO A 169 -6.32 41.22 -6.88
CA PRO A 169 -7.33 40.33 -6.34
C PRO A 169 -8.57 40.18 -7.24
N ASP A 170 -8.90 41.16 -8.06
CA ASP A 170 -10.07 41.10 -8.95
C ASP A 170 -9.80 40.12 -10.10
N ILE A 171 -8.57 40.08 -10.62
CA ILE A 171 -8.15 39.10 -11.62
C ILE A 171 -8.20 37.70 -11.02
N ALA A 172 -7.67 37.50 -9.81
CA ALA A 172 -7.72 36.24 -9.11
C ALA A 172 -9.17 35.77 -8.85
N GLN A 173 -10.06 36.70 -8.46
CA GLN A 173 -11.47 36.40 -8.26
C GLN A 173 -12.17 36.03 -9.58
N ALA A 174 -11.86 36.72 -10.70
CA ALA A 174 -12.43 36.42 -12.02
C ALA A 174 -12.15 35.00 -12.50
N MET A 175 -11.10 34.35 -11.98
CA MET A 175 -10.82 32.94 -12.26
C MET A 175 -11.84 31.97 -11.63
N VAL A 176 -12.67 32.45 -10.68
CA VAL A 176 -13.74 31.70 -10.03
C VAL A 176 -15.13 32.25 -10.39
N ASP A 177 -15.25 33.56 -10.50
CA ASP A 177 -16.51 34.28 -10.62
C ASP A 177 -16.79 34.70 -12.06
N PRO A 178 -17.77 34.09 -12.73
CA PRO A 178 -18.11 34.43 -14.10
C PRO A 178 -18.77 35.81 -14.23
N ASP A 179 -19.20 36.43 -13.11
CA ASP A 179 -19.83 37.77 -13.17
C ASP A 179 -18.82 38.91 -13.27
N ILE A 180 -17.53 38.64 -13.11
CA ILE A 180 -16.45 39.62 -13.20
C ILE A 180 -15.94 39.66 -14.64
N GLU A 181 -16.03 40.84 -15.25
CA GLU A 181 -15.48 41.12 -16.60
C GLU A 181 -14.04 41.59 -16.47
N VAL A 182 -13.13 40.98 -17.26
CA VAL A 182 -11.78 41.48 -17.44
C VAL A 182 -11.69 42.06 -18.86
N LYS A 183 -11.72 43.39 -18.98
CA LYS A 183 -11.81 44.11 -20.23
C LYS A 183 -10.75 43.66 -21.26
N GLY A 184 -11.23 43.22 -22.41
CA GLY A 184 -10.39 42.80 -23.56
C GLY A 184 -9.82 41.40 -23.42
N ILE A 185 -10.21 40.60 -22.37
CA ILE A 185 -9.76 39.22 -22.14
C ILE A 185 -10.95 38.28 -21.88
N SER A 186 -11.79 38.57 -20.88
CA SER A 186 -12.94 37.73 -20.52
C SER A 186 -14.21 38.55 -20.40
N GLU A 187 -15.27 38.14 -21.09
CA GLU A 187 -16.60 38.72 -21.02
C GLU A 187 -17.36 38.21 -19.78
N LYS A 188 -18.32 39.01 -19.34
CA LYS A 188 -19.25 38.58 -18.28
C LYS A 188 -19.96 37.27 -18.63
N GLY A 189 -20.08 36.35 -17.71
CA GLY A 189 -20.65 35.03 -17.92
C GLY A 189 -19.61 33.94 -18.21
N LYS A 190 -18.32 34.29 -18.29
CA LYS A 190 -17.22 33.35 -18.54
C LYS A 190 -16.19 33.40 -17.41
N VAL A 191 -15.75 32.25 -16.97
CA VAL A 191 -14.67 32.14 -16.00
C VAL A 191 -13.34 32.45 -16.64
N LEU A 192 -12.51 33.27 -16.00
CA LEU A 192 -11.23 33.70 -16.54
C LEU A 192 -10.20 32.57 -16.59
N THR A 193 -9.54 32.46 -17.74
CA THR A 193 -8.30 31.68 -17.89
C THR A 193 -7.34 32.54 -18.70
N LEU A 194 -6.14 32.76 -18.20
CA LEU A 194 -5.11 33.56 -18.84
C LEU A 194 -4.13 32.69 -19.60
N THR A 195 -3.84 33.06 -20.82
CA THR A 195 -2.64 32.61 -21.55
C THR A 195 -1.40 33.32 -21.01
N THR A 196 -0.21 32.80 -21.32
CA THR A 196 1.06 33.41 -20.89
C THR A 196 1.15 34.91 -21.28
N SER A 197 0.80 35.26 -22.50
CA SER A 197 0.86 36.65 -22.96
C SER A 197 -0.16 37.57 -22.24
N GLU A 198 -1.35 37.08 -21.92
CA GLU A 198 -2.35 37.82 -21.14
C GLU A 198 -1.93 38.00 -19.69
N ALA A 199 -1.36 36.96 -19.09
CA ALA A 199 -0.85 37.02 -17.71
C ALA A 199 0.28 38.05 -17.57
N ILE A 200 1.23 38.09 -18.51
CA ILE A 200 2.27 39.12 -18.56
C ILE A 200 1.69 40.51 -18.74
N LYS A 201 0.73 40.69 -19.68
CA LYS A 201 0.08 41.98 -19.92
C LYS A 201 -0.67 42.54 -18.70
N LEU A 202 -1.17 41.65 -17.86
CA LEU A 202 -1.87 42.01 -16.64
C LEU A 202 -0.95 42.10 -15.41
N ASN A 203 0.38 41.94 -15.56
CA ASN A 203 1.35 41.85 -14.48
C ASN A 203 0.99 40.74 -13.47
N PHE A 204 0.37 39.67 -13.93
CA PHE A 204 0.00 38.50 -13.12
C PHE A 204 1.08 37.42 -13.13
N CYS A 205 2.01 37.50 -14.11
CA CYS A 205 3.14 36.63 -14.32
C CYS A 205 4.38 37.49 -14.63
N GLU A 206 5.53 37.12 -14.11
CA GLU A 206 6.79 37.84 -14.23
C GLU A 206 7.44 37.69 -15.62
N GLY A 207 7.14 36.58 -16.35
CA GLY A 207 7.68 36.41 -17.69
C GLY A 207 7.41 35.05 -18.32
N GLU A 208 7.69 34.99 -19.64
CA GLU A 208 7.65 33.75 -20.42
C GLU A 208 9.02 33.08 -20.39
N ALA A 209 9.06 31.81 -20.01
CA ALA A 209 10.24 30.96 -20.03
C ALA A 209 9.84 29.55 -20.45
N ASN A 210 10.70 28.85 -21.19
CA ASN A 210 10.44 27.47 -21.61
C ASN A 210 11.27 26.44 -20.83
N THR A 211 12.26 26.93 -20.07
CA THR A 211 13.12 26.11 -19.22
C THR A 211 13.33 26.75 -17.85
N ARG A 212 13.68 25.97 -16.86
CA ARG A 212 14.03 26.47 -15.52
C ARG A 212 15.24 27.40 -15.52
N GLU A 213 16.18 27.18 -16.43
CA GLU A 213 17.35 28.01 -16.64
C GLU A 213 16.96 29.39 -17.16
N GLU A 214 16.00 29.45 -18.08
CA GLU A 214 15.44 30.73 -18.56
C GLU A 214 14.71 31.50 -17.46
N VAL A 215 14.00 30.78 -16.55
CA VAL A 215 13.37 31.39 -15.36
C VAL A 215 14.43 32.07 -14.51
N MET A 216 15.56 31.39 -14.20
CA MET A 216 16.62 31.94 -13.38
C MET A 216 17.24 33.19 -14.02
N LYS A 217 17.43 33.17 -15.34
CA LYS A 217 17.90 34.33 -16.11
C LYS A 217 16.92 35.51 -16.05
N LEU A 218 15.62 35.26 -16.18
CA LEU A 218 14.59 36.31 -16.06
C LEU A 218 14.52 36.88 -14.65
N ALA A 219 14.76 36.05 -13.64
CA ALA A 219 14.86 36.46 -12.24
C ALA A 219 16.15 37.24 -11.92
N GLY A 220 17.07 37.38 -12.88
CA GLY A 220 18.36 38.09 -12.68
C GLY A 220 19.35 37.31 -11.83
N ILE A 221 19.25 35.98 -11.77
CA ILE A 221 20.09 35.10 -10.99
C ILE A 221 20.98 34.31 -11.96
N ASP A 222 22.23 34.76 -12.10
CA ASP A 222 23.17 34.17 -13.08
C ASP A 222 24.04 33.04 -12.47
N ASP A 223 24.30 33.09 -11.16
CA ASP A 223 25.08 32.05 -10.45
C ASP A 223 24.17 31.29 -9.51
N TYR A 224 23.81 30.08 -9.88
CA TYR A 224 22.89 29.23 -9.12
C TYR A 224 23.22 27.74 -9.25
N ILE A 225 22.76 26.97 -8.27
CA ILE A 225 22.86 25.50 -8.24
C ILE A 225 21.48 24.92 -7.96
N PHE A 226 20.97 24.13 -8.90
CA PHE A 226 19.75 23.35 -8.66
C PHE A 226 20.04 22.15 -7.78
N VAL A 227 19.27 22.02 -6.70
CA VAL A 227 19.23 20.85 -5.84
C VAL A 227 17.91 20.17 -6.09
N GLU A 228 17.95 19.05 -6.77
CA GLU A 228 16.75 18.25 -7.06
C GLU A 228 16.21 17.63 -5.77
N GLN A 229 14.88 17.57 -5.63
CA GLN A 229 14.25 16.83 -4.58
C GLN A 229 14.63 15.35 -4.66
N ASN A 230 15.45 14.88 -3.70
CA ASN A 230 15.82 13.49 -3.60
C ASN A 230 15.03 12.83 -2.45
N PRO A 231 14.16 11.88 -2.76
CA PRO A 231 13.42 11.21 -1.70
C PRO A 231 14.38 10.55 -0.71
N GLY A 232 14.18 10.82 0.58
CA GLY A 232 14.91 10.18 1.68
C GLY A 232 14.78 8.65 1.65
N ILE A 233 15.54 7.94 2.47
CA ILE A 233 15.51 6.48 2.51
C ILE A 233 14.08 5.97 2.77
N ILE A 234 13.36 6.57 3.71
CA ILE A 234 11.97 6.20 4.06
C ILE A 234 11.07 6.42 2.85
N GLU A 235 11.16 7.57 2.18
CA GLU A 235 10.34 7.88 1.02
C GLU A 235 10.62 6.94 -0.16
N ARG A 236 11.90 6.59 -0.38
CA ARG A 236 12.28 5.56 -1.37
C ARG A 236 11.67 4.20 -1.07
N ILE A 237 11.61 3.80 0.20
CA ILE A 237 10.95 2.56 0.61
C ILE A 237 9.44 2.64 0.34
N ILE A 238 8.80 3.77 0.68
CA ILE A 238 7.38 4.00 0.41
C ILE A 238 7.12 3.91 -1.10
N LEU A 239 7.86 4.65 -1.92
CA LEU A 239 7.70 4.64 -3.38
C LEU A 239 7.98 3.25 -3.99
N PHE A 240 8.96 2.51 -3.45
CA PHE A 240 9.20 1.12 -3.86
C PHE A 240 7.99 0.22 -3.56
N LEU A 241 7.41 0.33 -2.37
CA LEU A 241 6.25 -0.46 -1.97
C LEU A 241 4.96 -0.06 -2.73
N LEU A 242 4.86 1.21 -3.14
CA LEU A 242 3.77 1.71 -4.00
C LEU A 242 3.91 1.28 -5.47
N ASN A 243 5.08 0.75 -5.87
CA ASN A 243 5.24 0.26 -7.24
C ASN A 243 4.18 -0.81 -7.55
N PRO A 244 3.47 -0.73 -8.68
CA PRO A 244 2.36 -1.63 -9.01
C PRO A 244 2.72 -3.12 -9.00
N ILE A 245 3.96 -3.46 -9.41
CA ILE A 245 4.44 -4.86 -9.41
C ILE A 245 4.67 -5.33 -7.97
N VAL A 246 5.30 -4.49 -7.13
CA VAL A 246 5.58 -4.82 -5.72
C VAL A 246 4.26 -4.93 -4.95
N SER A 247 3.34 -3.99 -5.14
CA SER A 247 1.99 -4.06 -4.58
C SER A 247 1.26 -5.34 -5.02
N GLY A 248 1.37 -5.72 -6.29
CA GLY A 248 0.84 -6.98 -6.81
C GLY A 248 1.42 -8.21 -6.11
N ILE A 249 2.74 -8.25 -5.91
CA ILE A 249 3.40 -9.34 -5.16
C ILE A 249 2.90 -9.39 -3.71
N LEU A 250 2.73 -8.25 -3.05
CA LEU A 250 2.16 -8.19 -1.69
C LEU A 250 0.73 -8.73 -1.66
N ILE A 251 -0.11 -8.37 -2.65
CA ILE A 251 -1.47 -8.92 -2.82
C ILE A 251 -1.43 -10.44 -3.02
N MET A 252 -0.50 -10.93 -3.83
CA MET A 252 -0.31 -12.36 -4.07
C MET A 252 0.04 -13.11 -2.78
N ILE A 253 0.96 -12.58 -1.97
CA ILE A 253 1.35 -13.17 -0.68
C ILE A 253 0.17 -13.10 0.31
N MET A 254 -0.57 -12.00 0.32
CA MET A 254 -1.72 -11.78 1.20
C MET A 254 -2.84 -12.79 0.93
N ILE A 255 -3.31 -12.86 -0.32
CA ILE A 255 -4.39 -13.77 -0.72
C ILE A 255 -3.94 -15.23 -0.64
N GLY A 256 -2.74 -15.52 -1.16
CA GLY A 256 -2.17 -16.86 -1.14
C GLY A 256 -1.91 -17.36 0.29
N GLY A 257 -1.39 -16.51 1.17
CA GLY A 257 -1.11 -16.86 2.58
C GLY A 257 -2.39 -17.10 3.38
N ILE A 258 -3.41 -16.25 3.23
CA ILE A 258 -4.72 -16.46 3.87
C ILE A 258 -5.32 -17.79 3.40
N TYR A 259 -5.37 -18.02 2.08
CA TYR A 259 -5.96 -19.23 1.54
C TYR A 259 -5.19 -20.50 1.93
N PHE A 260 -3.84 -20.44 1.96
CA PHE A 260 -3.01 -21.57 2.40
C PHE A 260 -3.27 -21.94 3.86
N GLU A 261 -3.37 -20.95 4.77
CA GLU A 261 -3.69 -21.21 6.17
C GLU A 261 -5.08 -21.81 6.37
N LEU A 262 -6.06 -21.40 5.54
CA LEU A 262 -7.41 -22.00 5.56
C LEU A 262 -7.40 -23.47 5.13
N GLN A 263 -6.50 -23.87 4.21
CA GLN A 263 -6.35 -25.27 3.79
C GLN A 263 -5.57 -26.13 4.80
N THR A 264 -4.61 -25.51 5.51
CA THR A 264 -3.68 -26.21 6.42
C THR A 264 -3.66 -25.54 7.79
N PRO A 265 -4.77 -25.59 8.54
CA PRO A 265 -4.88 -24.87 9.80
C PRO A 265 -3.82 -25.39 10.81
N GLY A 266 -3.12 -24.43 11.44
CA GLY A 266 -2.09 -24.71 12.46
C GLY A 266 -0.64 -24.59 11.99
N VAL A 267 -0.38 -24.25 10.73
CA VAL A 267 0.98 -23.93 10.25
C VAL A 267 1.41 -22.56 10.74
N GLY A 268 0.51 -21.56 10.74
CA GLY A 268 0.67 -20.21 11.28
C GLY A 268 1.57 -19.27 10.46
N PHE A 269 2.63 -19.77 9.84
CA PHE A 269 3.59 -18.99 9.07
C PHE A 269 2.95 -18.27 7.86
N PRO A 270 2.09 -18.92 7.04
CA PRO A 270 1.45 -18.26 5.89
C PRO A 270 0.54 -17.12 6.32
N PHE A 271 -0.14 -17.26 7.46
CA PHE A 271 -0.98 -16.20 8.02
C PHE A 271 -0.16 -15.01 8.49
N VAL A 272 0.95 -15.24 9.18
CA VAL A 272 1.87 -14.16 9.58
C VAL A 272 2.46 -13.44 8.36
N ALA A 273 2.83 -14.19 7.31
CA ALA A 273 3.30 -13.61 6.07
C ALA A 273 2.23 -12.76 5.38
N ALA A 274 0.96 -13.22 5.38
CA ALA A 274 -0.16 -12.47 4.85
C ALA A 274 -0.43 -11.16 5.63
N LEU A 275 -0.36 -11.20 6.97
CA LEU A 275 -0.49 -10.00 7.81
C LEU A 275 0.65 -9.01 7.57
N ALA A 276 1.88 -9.49 7.46
CA ALA A 276 3.03 -8.65 7.14
C ALA A 276 2.88 -8.01 5.75
N ALA A 277 2.43 -8.79 4.75
CA ALA A 277 2.15 -8.28 3.41
C ALA A 277 1.03 -7.22 3.43
N ALA A 278 -0.04 -7.43 4.22
CA ALA A 278 -1.10 -6.45 4.39
C ALA A 278 -0.59 -5.14 5.02
N ALA A 279 0.24 -5.22 6.05
CA ALA A 279 0.84 -4.04 6.66
C ALA A 279 1.76 -3.30 5.69
N LEU A 280 2.62 -4.02 4.95
CA LEU A 280 3.53 -3.45 3.94
C LEU A 280 2.78 -2.90 2.72
N TYR A 281 1.57 -3.36 2.45
CA TYR A 281 0.70 -2.85 1.40
C TYR A 281 -0.05 -1.61 1.86
N PHE A 282 -0.83 -1.68 2.94
CA PHE A 282 -1.69 -0.58 3.36
C PHE A 282 -0.93 0.61 3.97
N ALA A 283 0.15 0.37 4.74
CA ALA A 283 0.87 1.46 5.39
C ALA A 283 1.44 2.49 4.41
N PRO A 284 2.16 2.10 3.31
CA PRO A 284 2.63 3.06 2.31
C PRO A 284 1.49 3.78 1.58
N HIS A 285 0.42 3.06 1.20
CA HIS A 285 -0.74 3.67 0.53
C HIS A 285 -1.44 4.68 1.43
N TYR A 286 -1.57 4.38 2.72
CA TYR A 286 -2.12 5.30 3.71
C TYR A 286 -1.21 6.52 3.96
N LEU A 287 0.08 6.29 4.17
CA LEU A 287 1.05 7.37 4.42
C LEU A 287 1.20 8.31 3.23
N HIS A 288 1.06 7.80 2.02
CA HIS A 288 1.09 8.59 0.79
C HIS A 288 -0.26 9.25 0.47
N GLY A 289 -1.32 8.94 1.24
CA GLY A 289 -2.65 9.51 1.06
C GLY A 289 -3.46 8.92 -0.11
N LEU A 290 -3.05 7.75 -0.62
CA LEU A 290 -3.81 7.00 -1.62
C LEU A 290 -4.93 6.17 -0.98
N ALA A 291 -4.68 5.62 0.22
CA ALA A 291 -5.67 4.87 0.99
C ALA A 291 -6.16 5.67 2.19
N GLU A 292 -7.44 5.55 2.51
CA GLU A 292 -8.07 6.11 3.69
C GLU A 292 -8.46 5.00 4.69
N HIS A 293 -8.96 5.39 5.86
CA HIS A 293 -9.32 4.44 6.91
C HIS A 293 -10.44 3.47 6.49
N TRP A 294 -11.41 3.95 5.69
CA TRP A 294 -12.57 3.16 5.30
C TRP A 294 -12.23 2.01 4.34
N GLU A 295 -11.21 2.16 3.50
CA GLU A 295 -10.74 1.10 2.60
C GLU A 295 -10.09 -0.03 3.40
N ILE A 296 -9.31 0.31 4.43
CA ILE A 296 -8.75 -0.68 5.36
C ILE A 296 -9.87 -1.40 6.11
N LEU A 297 -10.90 -0.65 6.55
CA LEU A 297 -12.07 -1.24 7.20
C LEU A 297 -12.84 -2.18 6.27
N LEU A 298 -13.01 -1.82 4.98
CA LEU A 298 -13.62 -2.69 3.97
C LEU A 298 -12.84 -4.00 3.81
N PHE A 299 -11.50 -3.92 3.79
CA PHE A 299 -10.64 -5.09 3.72
C PHE A 299 -10.84 -6.03 4.91
N ILE A 300 -10.82 -5.47 6.12
CA ILE A 300 -11.03 -6.23 7.37
C ILE A 300 -12.43 -6.84 7.39
N LEU A 301 -13.46 -6.08 7.01
CA LEU A 301 -14.83 -6.56 6.90
C LEU A 301 -14.95 -7.71 5.89
N GLY A 302 -14.30 -7.58 4.73
CA GLY A 302 -14.26 -8.62 3.71
C GLY A 302 -13.67 -9.92 4.25
N ILE A 303 -12.54 -9.86 4.95
CA ILE A 303 -11.93 -11.03 5.61
C ILE A 303 -12.87 -11.59 6.68
N GLY A 304 -13.48 -10.73 7.50
CA GLY A 304 -14.44 -11.14 8.53
C GLY A 304 -15.62 -11.93 7.95
N LEU A 305 -16.19 -11.49 6.84
CA LEU A 305 -17.29 -12.20 6.16
C LEU A 305 -16.82 -13.55 5.58
N ILE A 306 -15.61 -13.66 5.06
CA ILE A 306 -15.03 -14.93 4.59
C ILE A 306 -14.87 -15.89 5.79
N ILE A 307 -14.40 -15.41 6.93
CA ILE A 307 -14.24 -16.22 8.15
C ILE A 307 -15.60 -16.70 8.64
N VAL A 308 -16.63 -15.84 8.68
CA VAL A 308 -17.99 -16.22 9.07
C VAL A 308 -18.56 -17.29 8.14
N GLU A 309 -18.35 -17.15 6.84
CA GLU A 309 -18.79 -18.15 5.85
C GLU A 309 -18.18 -19.53 6.11
N ILE A 310 -16.86 -19.58 6.38
CA ILE A 310 -16.14 -20.86 6.53
C ILE A 310 -16.45 -21.54 7.86
N PHE A 311 -16.58 -20.78 8.95
CA PHE A 311 -16.67 -21.34 10.31
C PHE A 311 -18.09 -21.35 10.89
N VAL A 312 -19.02 -20.53 10.37
CA VAL A 312 -20.35 -20.36 10.98
C VAL A 312 -21.46 -20.82 10.03
N LEU A 313 -21.33 -20.55 8.73
CA LEU A 313 -22.37 -20.85 7.74
C LEU A 313 -22.02 -22.15 6.99
N PRO A 314 -22.92 -23.14 6.93
CA PRO A 314 -22.67 -24.36 6.17
C PRO A 314 -22.78 -24.12 4.68
N GLY A 315 -21.68 -24.18 3.96
CA GLY A 315 -21.61 -24.02 2.51
C GLY A 315 -21.06 -22.67 2.08
N PHE A 316 -20.74 -22.51 0.79
CA PHE A 316 -20.23 -21.27 0.22
C PHE A 316 -21.39 -20.43 -0.32
N GLY A 317 -21.77 -19.37 0.38
CA GLY A 317 -22.96 -18.56 0.11
C GLY A 317 -22.68 -17.06 -0.02
N VAL A 318 -23.69 -16.27 0.35
CA VAL A 318 -23.70 -14.82 0.13
C VAL A 318 -22.60 -14.11 0.92
N ALA A 319 -22.32 -14.53 2.15
CA ALA A 319 -21.29 -13.87 2.98
C ALA A 319 -19.89 -14.06 2.41
N GLY A 320 -19.54 -15.26 1.94
CA GLY A 320 -18.24 -15.52 1.32
C GLY A 320 -18.03 -14.74 0.02
N ILE A 321 -19.05 -14.72 -0.86
CA ILE A 321 -18.99 -13.95 -2.12
C ILE A 321 -18.86 -12.45 -1.82
N SER A 322 -19.70 -11.92 -0.91
CA SER A 322 -19.63 -10.51 -0.51
C SER A 322 -18.28 -10.16 0.12
N GLY A 323 -17.73 -11.05 0.94
CA GLY A 323 -16.41 -10.88 1.56
C GLY A 323 -15.30 -10.78 0.53
N ILE A 324 -15.29 -11.64 -0.49
CA ILE A 324 -14.31 -11.58 -1.58
C ILE A 324 -14.46 -10.28 -2.37
N ILE A 325 -15.67 -9.89 -2.72
CA ILE A 325 -15.93 -8.64 -3.46
C ILE A 325 -15.41 -7.43 -2.66
N LEU A 326 -15.75 -7.32 -1.37
CA LEU A 326 -15.31 -6.23 -0.51
C LEU A 326 -13.79 -6.19 -0.39
N MET A 327 -13.15 -7.34 -0.18
CA MET A 327 -11.70 -7.44 -0.07
C MET A 327 -11.01 -6.98 -1.36
N LEU A 328 -11.44 -7.48 -2.53
CA LEU A 328 -10.85 -7.09 -3.82
C LEU A 328 -11.11 -5.62 -4.14
N THR A 329 -12.32 -5.12 -3.87
CA THR A 329 -12.66 -3.70 -4.06
C THR A 329 -11.81 -2.80 -3.19
N SER A 330 -11.61 -3.14 -1.92
CA SER A 330 -10.72 -2.40 -1.02
C SER A 330 -9.29 -2.30 -1.56
N LEU A 331 -8.73 -3.41 -2.08
CA LEU A 331 -7.39 -3.42 -2.66
C LEU A 331 -7.27 -2.55 -3.92
N VAL A 332 -8.31 -2.50 -4.76
CA VAL A 332 -8.32 -1.62 -5.94
C VAL A 332 -8.42 -0.16 -5.52
N LEU A 333 -9.32 0.15 -4.60
CA LEU A 333 -9.55 1.52 -4.12
C LEU A 333 -8.30 2.11 -3.46
N SER A 334 -7.63 1.34 -2.60
CA SER A 334 -6.41 1.78 -1.94
C SER A 334 -5.23 2.04 -2.89
N MET A 335 -5.23 1.48 -4.10
CA MET A 335 -4.25 1.79 -5.16
C MET A 335 -4.66 2.96 -6.06
N THR A 336 -5.87 3.47 -5.89
CA THR A 336 -6.46 4.45 -6.80
C THR A 336 -6.75 5.72 -6.04
N LEU A 337 -6.31 6.87 -6.59
CA LEU A 337 -6.70 8.14 -6.01
C LEU A 337 -8.21 8.28 -6.14
N ASN A 338 -8.91 8.28 -5.02
CA ASN A 338 -10.35 8.44 -4.95
C ASN A 338 -10.74 9.27 -3.72
N PHE A 339 -11.83 10.00 -3.82
CA PHE A 339 -12.39 10.82 -2.73
C PHE A 339 -13.80 10.33 -2.43
N GLY A 340 -13.93 9.32 -1.57
CA GLY A 340 -15.24 8.76 -1.22
C GLY A 340 -16.03 8.23 -2.43
N PHE A 341 -15.37 7.44 -3.31
CA PHE A 341 -15.86 6.93 -4.61
C PHE A 341 -15.88 7.97 -5.76
N ASP A 342 -15.28 9.13 -5.59
CA ASP A 342 -15.04 10.04 -6.69
C ASP A 342 -13.73 9.70 -7.41
N PHE A 343 -13.83 9.36 -8.69
CA PHE A 343 -12.72 9.00 -9.56
C PHE A 343 -12.47 10.03 -10.67
N SER A 344 -13.06 11.23 -10.59
CA SER A 344 -12.99 12.24 -11.66
C SER A 344 -11.56 12.66 -12.00
N PHE A 345 -10.64 12.58 -11.04
CA PHE A 345 -9.22 12.89 -11.23
C PHE A 345 -8.37 11.67 -11.64
N THR A 346 -8.98 10.49 -11.77
CA THR A 346 -8.27 9.25 -12.14
C THR A 346 -8.74 8.77 -13.51
N PRO A 347 -7.86 8.69 -14.51
CA PRO A 347 -8.23 8.18 -15.83
C PRO A 347 -8.81 6.75 -15.75
N PRO A 348 -9.88 6.42 -16.48
CA PRO A 348 -10.47 5.08 -16.48
C PRO A 348 -9.47 3.96 -16.82
N THR A 349 -8.49 4.24 -17.65
CA THR A 349 -7.40 3.32 -18.01
C THR A 349 -6.57 2.92 -16.79
N THR A 350 -6.31 3.86 -15.88
CA THR A 350 -5.58 3.62 -14.62
C THR A 350 -6.38 2.70 -13.70
N ILE A 351 -7.70 2.93 -13.57
CA ILE A 351 -8.58 2.07 -12.76
C ILE A 351 -8.58 0.64 -13.30
N ILE A 352 -8.72 0.48 -14.63
CA ILE A 352 -8.67 -0.84 -15.28
C ILE A 352 -7.34 -1.54 -15.04
N GLN A 353 -6.21 -0.82 -15.10
CA GLN A 353 -4.89 -1.37 -14.80
C GLN A 353 -4.79 -1.85 -13.35
N LYS A 354 -5.30 -1.08 -12.37
CA LYS A 354 -5.30 -1.49 -10.96
C LYS A 354 -6.18 -2.73 -10.73
N ILE A 355 -7.36 -2.79 -11.34
CA ILE A 355 -8.22 -3.98 -11.33
C ILE A 355 -7.48 -5.19 -11.90
N ALA A 356 -6.81 -5.05 -13.04
CA ALA A 356 -6.04 -6.12 -13.67
C ALA A 356 -4.89 -6.62 -12.77
N ILE A 357 -4.20 -5.72 -12.06
CA ILE A 357 -3.15 -6.06 -11.10
C ILE A 357 -3.74 -6.85 -9.94
N VAL A 358 -4.79 -6.35 -9.29
CA VAL A 358 -5.40 -7.00 -8.12
C VAL A 358 -5.94 -8.39 -8.49
N ILE A 359 -6.68 -8.51 -9.59
CA ILE A 359 -7.22 -9.79 -10.04
C ILE A 359 -6.09 -10.72 -10.50
N GLY A 360 -5.12 -10.23 -11.29
CA GLY A 360 -4.03 -11.04 -11.82
C GLY A 360 -3.13 -11.61 -10.73
N PHE A 361 -2.62 -10.77 -9.84
CA PHE A 361 -1.77 -11.22 -8.74
C PHE A 361 -2.57 -11.98 -7.66
N GLY A 362 -3.83 -11.60 -7.40
CA GLY A 362 -4.71 -12.31 -6.48
C GLY A 362 -5.00 -13.74 -6.95
N THR A 363 -5.36 -13.93 -8.21
CA THR A 363 -5.56 -15.27 -8.79
C THR A 363 -4.27 -16.07 -8.85
N ALA A 364 -3.15 -15.44 -9.16
CA ALA A 364 -1.83 -16.10 -9.12
C ALA A 364 -1.51 -16.59 -7.71
N GLY A 365 -1.72 -15.77 -6.68
CA GLY A 365 -1.53 -16.17 -5.27
C GLY A 365 -2.41 -17.34 -4.86
N PHE A 366 -3.67 -17.30 -5.24
CA PHE A 366 -4.63 -18.38 -5.01
C PHE A 366 -4.19 -19.70 -5.68
N LEU A 367 -3.81 -19.67 -6.96
CA LEU A 367 -3.37 -20.85 -7.71
C LEU A 367 -2.04 -21.41 -7.18
N ILE A 368 -1.09 -20.54 -6.85
CA ILE A 368 0.19 -20.93 -6.23
C ILE A 368 -0.06 -21.61 -4.89
N SER A 369 -0.98 -21.09 -4.09
CA SER A 369 -1.33 -21.66 -2.78
C SER A 369 -1.95 -23.06 -2.94
N ILE A 370 -2.85 -23.27 -3.90
CA ILE A 370 -3.38 -24.61 -4.22
C ILE A 370 -2.27 -25.56 -4.64
N TRP A 371 -1.42 -25.13 -5.58
CA TRP A 371 -0.32 -25.96 -6.08
C TRP A 371 0.67 -26.33 -4.96
N LEU A 372 1.00 -25.37 -4.11
CA LEU A 372 1.89 -25.56 -2.96
C LEU A 372 1.26 -26.50 -1.94
N GLY A 373 -0.03 -26.33 -1.64
CA GLY A 373 -0.81 -27.20 -0.77
C GLY A 373 -0.79 -28.66 -1.26
N MET A 374 -1.11 -28.88 -2.53
CA MET A 374 -1.04 -30.23 -3.12
C MET A 374 0.35 -30.86 -3.07
N ARG A 375 1.41 -30.07 -3.23
CA ARG A 375 2.79 -30.55 -3.24
C ARG A 375 3.35 -30.80 -1.84
N LEU A 376 2.98 -29.97 -0.84
CA LEU A 376 3.51 -30.06 0.53
C LEU A 376 2.75 -31.06 1.39
N ILE A 377 1.46 -31.30 1.11
CA ILE A 377 0.61 -32.26 1.84
C ILE A 377 0.84 -33.71 1.34
N ASN A 378 1.55 -33.93 0.24
CA ASN A 378 1.92 -35.28 -0.21
C ASN A 378 2.73 -35.97 0.90
N VAL A 379 2.22 -37.16 1.30
CA VAL A 379 2.56 -37.99 2.47
C VAL A 379 4.06 -38.33 2.63
N ASN A 380 4.88 -38.09 1.62
CA ASN A 380 6.32 -38.35 1.62
C ASN A 380 7.21 -37.12 1.86
N SER A 381 6.64 -35.93 2.14
CA SER A 381 7.45 -34.75 2.43
C SER A 381 7.77 -34.65 3.92
N ARG A 382 8.95 -34.09 4.27
CA ARG A 382 9.37 -33.85 5.66
C ARG A 382 8.37 -32.97 6.47
N LEU A 383 7.50 -32.24 5.80
CA LEU A 383 6.43 -31.43 6.38
C LEU A 383 5.13 -32.23 6.58
N GLY A 384 4.93 -33.33 5.88
CA GLY A 384 3.79 -34.26 6.08
C GLY A 384 3.78 -34.95 7.44
N THR A 385 4.90 -34.92 8.20
CA THR A 385 4.96 -35.40 9.58
C THR A 385 4.33 -34.45 10.58
N ILE A 386 4.01 -33.20 10.22
CA ILE A 386 3.32 -32.21 11.07
C ILE A 386 1.80 -32.31 10.90
N ALA A 387 1.31 -32.75 9.74
CA ALA A 387 -0.08 -33.16 9.60
C ALA A 387 -0.30 -34.42 10.42
N LEU A 388 -1.24 -34.40 11.37
CA LEU A 388 -1.62 -35.58 12.15
C LEU A 388 -1.81 -36.76 11.19
N LYS A 389 -0.89 -37.72 11.20
CA LYS A 389 -1.09 -39.04 10.67
C LYS A 389 -2.12 -39.77 11.56
N THR A 390 -3.38 -39.42 11.41
CA THR A 390 -4.47 -40.25 11.84
C THR A 390 -4.71 -41.31 10.77
N GLU A 391 -3.67 -42.05 10.40
CA GLU A 391 -3.90 -43.37 9.81
C GLU A 391 -4.35 -44.26 11.00
N LEU A 392 -5.60 -44.70 10.93
CA LEU A 392 -6.11 -45.85 11.67
C LEU A 392 -5.33 -47.07 11.18
N GLY A 393 -4.07 -47.20 11.65
CA GLY A 393 -3.22 -48.31 11.27
C GLY A 393 -3.79 -49.58 11.88
N LYS A 394 -3.86 -50.65 11.12
CA LYS A 394 -4.24 -51.99 11.61
C LYS A 394 -3.43 -52.42 12.83
N GLU A 395 -2.25 -51.84 13.02
CA GLU A 395 -1.34 -52.16 14.14
C GLU A 395 -1.66 -51.44 15.48
N THR A 396 -2.58 -50.42 15.44
CA THR A 396 -2.92 -49.62 16.63
C THR A 396 -4.26 -49.98 17.28
N GLY A 397 -4.83 -51.16 16.97
CA GLY A 397 -5.98 -51.72 17.71
C GLY A 397 -7.37 -51.18 17.28
N PHE A 398 -7.47 -50.40 16.26
CA PHE A 398 -8.75 -49.99 15.69
C PHE A 398 -9.24 -50.97 14.61
N ILE A 399 -9.29 -52.26 14.97
CA ILE A 399 -9.97 -53.28 14.16
C ILE A 399 -11.30 -53.52 14.84
N SER A 400 -12.39 -53.10 14.23
CA SER A 400 -13.72 -53.41 14.71
C SER A 400 -14.18 -54.87 14.42
N GLN A 401 -13.28 -55.69 13.88
CA GLN A 401 -13.52 -57.11 13.63
C GLN A 401 -12.48 -57.92 14.41
N ASP A 402 -12.97 -58.81 15.22
CA ASP A 402 -12.15 -59.79 15.93
C ASP A 402 -11.70 -60.85 14.92
N LEU A 403 -10.44 -60.69 14.42
CA LEU A 403 -9.88 -61.62 13.42
C LEU A 403 -9.64 -63.02 13.94
N THR A 404 -9.69 -63.23 15.25
CA THR A 404 -9.58 -64.55 15.88
C THR A 404 -10.77 -65.44 15.56
N LEU A 405 -11.92 -64.85 15.26
CA LEU A 405 -13.14 -65.59 14.86
C LEU A 405 -13.01 -66.27 13.45
N ASN A 406 -12.07 -65.83 12.64
CA ASN A 406 -11.77 -66.47 11.36
C ASN A 406 -11.12 -67.87 11.51
N GLU A 407 -10.47 -68.11 12.65
CA GLU A 407 -9.85 -69.42 13.00
C GLU A 407 -10.89 -70.46 13.38
N LEU A 408 -12.11 -70.03 13.64
CA LEU A 408 -13.25 -70.92 13.97
C LEU A 408 -13.92 -71.48 12.72
N VAL A 409 -13.58 -70.98 11.51
CA VAL A 409 -14.17 -71.49 10.24
C VAL A 409 -13.77 -72.95 10.02
N GLY A 410 -14.75 -73.79 9.84
CA GLY A 410 -14.59 -75.25 9.67
C GLY A 410 -14.72 -76.08 10.96
N LYS A 411 -14.70 -75.43 12.14
CA LYS A 411 -14.91 -76.09 13.44
C LYS A 411 -16.37 -76.48 13.62
N THR A 412 -16.60 -77.46 14.53
CA THR A 412 -17.91 -77.96 14.87
C THR A 412 -18.29 -77.58 16.31
N GLY A 413 -19.56 -77.39 16.55
CA GLY A 413 -20.11 -76.98 17.85
C GLY A 413 -21.57 -77.42 17.98
N LEU A 414 -22.23 -76.83 19.01
CA LEU A 414 -23.66 -77.07 19.30
C LEU A 414 -24.44 -75.79 19.28
N ALA A 415 -25.65 -75.75 18.81
CA ALA A 415 -26.57 -74.64 18.93
C ALA A 415 -27.07 -74.50 20.34
N VAL A 416 -26.68 -73.46 21.09
CA VAL A 416 -27.13 -73.19 22.45
C VAL A 416 -28.55 -72.63 22.49
N THR A 417 -28.92 -71.91 21.46
CA THR A 417 -30.28 -71.35 21.24
C THR A 417 -30.79 -71.70 19.88
N PHE A 418 -32.12 -71.53 19.65
CA PHE A 418 -32.66 -71.57 18.28
C PHE A 418 -32.02 -70.52 17.40
N LEU A 419 -31.58 -70.86 16.18
CA LEU A 419 -31.13 -69.90 15.16
C LEU A 419 -32.24 -69.66 14.14
N ARG A 420 -32.84 -68.39 14.15
CA ARG A 420 -33.99 -67.97 13.27
C ARG A 420 -33.81 -66.50 12.84
N PRO A 421 -32.99 -66.15 11.92
CA PRO A 421 -31.78 -66.84 11.44
C PRO A 421 -30.57 -66.74 12.38
N SER A 422 -30.60 -65.81 13.38
CA SER A 422 -29.47 -65.60 14.34
C SER A 422 -29.76 -66.24 15.71
N GLY A 423 -28.74 -66.66 16.39
CA GLY A 423 -28.75 -67.28 17.71
C GLY A 423 -27.36 -67.43 18.25
N LYS A 424 -27.19 -68.27 19.34
CA LYS A 424 -25.93 -68.52 19.95
C LYS A 424 -25.48 -69.97 19.77
N VAL A 425 -24.21 -70.13 19.47
CA VAL A 425 -23.57 -71.44 19.27
C VAL A 425 -22.39 -71.58 20.23
N GLU A 426 -22.12 -72.74 20.69
CA GLU A 426 -20.97 -73.10 21.54
C GLU A 426 -19.94 -73.84 20.66
N ILE A 427 -18.73 -73.33 20.64
CA ILE A 427 -17.60 -73.87 19.90
C ILE A 427 -16.40 -73.82 20.84
N GLU A 428 -15.79 -75.00 21.08
CA GLU A 428 -14.61 -75.12 21.99
C GLU A 428 -14.86 -74.50 23.40
N ASP A 429 -16.04 -74.79 23.98
CA ASP A 429 -16.48 -74.33 25.33
C ASP A 429 -16.72 -72.81 25.44
N GLU A 430 -16.75 -72.05 24.30
CA GLU A 430 -17.09 -70.66 24.27
C GLU A 430 -18.37 -70.40 23.45
N ILE A 431 -19.12 -69.36 23.85
CA ILE A 431 -20.41 -69.02 23.22
C ILE A 431 -20.24 -67.84 22.26
N TYR A 432 -20.60 -68.06 21.01
CA TYR A 432 -20.53 -67.08 19.93
C TYR A 432 -21.89 -66.75 19.35
N ASP A 433 -22.05 -65.55 18.85
CA ASP A 433 -23.23 -65.19 18.06
C ASP A 433 -23.07 -65.73 16.63
N ALA A 434 -24.08 -66.41 16.14
CA ALA A 434 -24.06 -67.05 14.83
C ALA A 434 -25.38 -66.94 14.09
N VAL A 435 -25.31 -67.04 12.77
CA VAL A 435 -26.45 -67.02 11.83
C VAL A 435 -26.49 -68.30 11.08
N ALA A 436 -27.69 -68.89 10.98
CA ALA A 436 -27.90 -70.10 10.18
C ALA A 436 -27.74 -69.78 8.68
N GLU A 437 -26.94 -70.56 7.95
CA GLU A 437 -26.71 -70.40 6.52
C GLU A 437 -27.95 -70.69 5.69
N PHE A 438 -28.68 -71.73 6.09
CA PHE A 438 -29.95 -72.11 5.48
C PHE A 438 -30.98 -72.54 6.50
N GLY A 439 -32.24 -72.09 6.39
CA GLY A 439 -33.35 -72.51 7.18
C GLY A 439 -33.26 -72.18 8.66
N PHE A 440 -33.64 -73.11 9.56
CA PHE A 440 -33.63 -73.00 10.99
C PHE A 440 -32.79 -74.13 11.62
N ILE A 441 -32.08 -73.81 12.67
CA ILE A 441 -31.33 -74.78 13.47
C ILE A 441 -31.94 -74.78 14.88
N GLU A 442 -32.30 -75.99 15.34
CA GLU A 442 -32.89 -76.17 16.66
C GLU A 442 -31.83 -76.16 17.75
N LYS A 443 -32.27 -75.89 18.97
CA LYS A 443 -31.38 -75.97 20.15
C LYS A 443 -30.80 -77.37 20.29
N ASP A 444 -29.56 -77.48 20.71
CA ASP A 444 -28.76 -78.68 20.90
C ASP A 444 -28.48 -79.51 19.60
N GLU A 445 -28.69 -78.87 18.41
CA GLU A 445 -28.31 -79.46 17.17
C GLU A 445 -26.81 -79.23 16.88
N PRO A 446 -26.10 -80.24 16.32
CA PRO A 446 -24.69 -80.07 15.91
C PRO A 446 -24.58 -79.15 14.70
N ILE A 447 -23.67 -78.22 14.78
CA ILE A 447 -23.38 -77.25 13.73
C ILE A 447 -21.93 -77.33 13.28
N ARG A 448 -21.67 -76.76 12.10
CA ARG A 448 -20.33 -76.50 11.59
C ARG A 448 -20.27 -75.07 11.08
N VAL A 449 -19.19 -74.38 11.41
CA VAL A 449 -18.95 -73.00 10.94
C VAL A 449 -18.59 -73.04 9.45
N SER A 450 -19.43 -72.43 8.59
CA SER A 450 -19.23 -72.36 7.14
C SER A 450 -18.30 -71.21 6.78
N ARG A 451 -18.49 -70.04 7.32
CA ARG A 451 -17.70 -68.85 7.07
C ARG A 451 -17.91 -67.76 8.15
N PHE A 452 -17.03 -66.79 8.15
CA PHE A 452 -17.13 -65.60 8.96
C PHE A 452 -17.44 -64.40 8.05
N GLU A 453 -18.57 -63.72 8.32
CA GLU A 453 -19.05 -62.61 7.51
C GLU A 453 -19.76 -61.60 8.38
N ASN A 454 -19.53 -60.30 8.14
CA ASN A 454 -20.14 -59.16 8.88
C ASN A 454 -20.03 -59.26 10.40
N SER A 455 -18.86 -59.66 10.89
CA SER A 455 -18.57 -59.85 12.35
C SER A 455 -19.43 -60.92 13.03
N GLN A 456 -20.00 -61.86 12.28
CA GLN A 456 -20.78 -62.99 12.81
C GLN A 456 -20.33 -64.32 12.16
N LEU A 457 -20.47 -65.40 12.91
CA LEU A 457 -20.23 -66.74 12.42
C LEU A 457 -21.46 -67.22 11.60
N VAL A 458 -21.25 -67.67 10.40
CA VAL A 458 -22.29 -68.33 9.60
C VAL A 458 -22.14 -69.84 9.80
N VAL A 459 -23.21 -70.48 10.25
CA VAL A 459 -23.16 -71.89 10.63
C VAL A 459 -24.19 -72.71 9.83
N ALA A 460 -23.82 -73.92 9.44
CA ALA A 460 -24.70 -74.91 8.81
C ALA A 460 -24.95 -76.09 9.73
N LYS A 461 -26.12 -76.74 9.62
CA LYS A 461 -26.46 -77.98 10.32
C LYS A 461 -25.53 -79.10 9.83
N ARG A 462 -24.90 -79.79 10.76
CA ARG A 462 -24.06 -80.96 10.42
C ARG A 462 -24.94 -82.17 10.20
N GLU A 463 -24.99 -82.67 8.94
CA GLU A 463 -25.66 -83.95 8.67
C GLU A 463 -24.96 -85.11 9.42
N LYS A 464 -25.77 -85.92 10.13
CA LYS A 464 -25.26 -87.17 10.71
C LYS A 464 -24.84 -88.12 9.60
N SER A 465 -23.56 -88.32 9.42
CA SER A 465 -23.07 -89.42 8.58
C SER A 465 -23.46 -90.74 9.20
N TYR A 466 -24.48 -91.41 8.64
CA TYR A 466 -24.74 -92.81 8.97
C TYR A 466 -23.63 -93.65 8.29
N GLN A 467 -22.75 -94.23 9.15
CA GLN A 467 -21.93 -95.36 8.75
C GLN A 467 -22.69 -96.65 8.97
#